data_e918779ad37dad82f9b3bbefd3d28c3f
#
_entry.id   e918779ad37dad82f9b3bbefd3d28c3f
#
_cell.length_a   1.000
_cell.length_b   1.000
_cell.length_c   1.000
_cell.angle_alpha   90.00
_cell.angle_beta   90.00
_cell.angle_gamma   90.00
#
_symmetry.space_group_name_H-M   'P 1'
#
loop_
_entity.id
_entity.type
_entity.pdbx_description
1 polymer ?
#
loop_
_entity_poly.entity_id
_entity_poly.type
_entity_poly.pdbx_seq_one_letter_code
_entity_poly.pdbx_strand_id
1 'polypeptide(L)'
;MNRLCVLGLLIGLSGSPALAAGQGESGNPPATDKERFIASLMARMSNAEKIGQLRLVSVGADHPKEALMADIRAGKVGAIFNTVTRPDIRALQDQVRHSRLKIPLFHAYDVAHGHRTIFPISLGLAASWDPEVVARSARISALEASADGLDMSFSPMVDITRDARWGRVSEGFGEDTYLTSLLSGVMVRAYQGSNLAAPDSIMAAVKHFALYGAAEGGRDYNTVDMSLPRMFQDYLPPYKAAVDAGAGAVMVSLNTINGVPATANRWLLTDLLRQQWGFKGLTISDHGAVKELIKHGLAGNERDATRLAIQAGVDMNMNDDLYSTWLPRLLAAGEIDQADIDRACRDVLAAKYDLGLFADPYRRLGK
;
A
#
# COMPACT_ATOMS: atom_id res chain seq x y z
N MET A 1 -27.05 -10.82 -76.63
CA MET A 1 -26.00 -11.47 -77.54
C MET A 1 -24.73 -11.58 -76.71
N ASN A 2 -24.24 -12.74 -76.73
CA ASN A 2 -22.97 -13.29 -76.23
C ASN A 2 -22.98 -14.03 -74.94
N ARG A 3 -22.69 -15.29 -75.12
CA ARG A 3 -22.76 -16.42 -74.18
C ARG A 3 -21.53 -16.51 -73.30
N LEU A 4 -21.83 -16.88 -72.04
CA LEU A 4 -20.85 -17.33 -71.04
C LEU A 4 -20.45 -18.78 -71.25
N CYS A 5 -19.17 -19.09 -71.17
CA CYS A 5 -18.66 -20.44 -70.91
C CYS A 5 -18.34 -20.60 -69.39
N VAL A 6 -18.99 -21.63 -68.79
CA VAL A 6 -18.66 -22.11 -67.47
C VAL A 6 -17.64 -23.21 -67.59
N LEU A 7 -16.52 -23.06 -66.88
CA LEU A 7 -15.52 -24.12 -66.73
C LEU A 7 -15.53 -24.56 -65.27
N GLY A 8 -16.04 -25.75 -65.00
CA GLY A 8 -16.00 -26.38 -63.70
C GLY A 8 -14.63 -27.01 -63.43
N LEU A 9 -14.08 -26.77 -62.26
CA LEU A 9 -12.90 -27.46 -61.75
C LEU A 9 -13.26 -28.24 -60.50
N LEU A 10 -13.29 -29.54 -60.62
CA LEU A 10 -13.35 -30.49 -59.51
C LEU A 10 -11.98 -30.57 -58.84
N ILE A 11 -11.89 -30.22 -57.56
CA ILE A 11 -10.70 -30.51 -56.73
C ILE A 11 -11.14 -31.43 -55.61
N GLY A 12 -10.43 -32.54 -55.52
CA GLY A 12 -10.70 -33.64 -54.62
C GLY A 12 -10.49 -33.34 -53.16
N LEU A 13 -11.33 -33.96 -52.35
CA LEU A 13 -11.19 -34.03 -50.90
C LEU A 13 -10.03 -34.95 -50.52
N SER A 14 -8.94 -34.36 -50.03
CA SER A 14 -7.93 -35.09 -49.26
C SER A 14 -8.19 -34.82 -47.77
N GLY A 15 -8.62 -35.84 -47.05
CA GLY A 15 -8.85 -35.80 -45.59
C GLY A 15 -7.54 -35.57 -44.85
N SER A 16 -7.46 -34.48 -44.11
CA SER A 16 -6.45 -34.28 -43.08
C SER A 16 -6.93 -34.89 -41.75
N PRO A 17 -6.06 -35.58 -41.01
CA PRO A 17 -6.42 -36.09 -39.72
C PRO A 17 -6.61 -34.94 -38.72
N ALA A 18 -7.72 -34.96 -37.98
CA ALA A 18 -7.97 -34.05 -36.87
C ALA A 18 -6.89 -34.26 -35.79
N LEU A 19 -6.05 -33.26 -35.60
CA LEU A 19 -5.22 -33.15 -34.41
C LEU A 19 -6.16 -32.93 -33.21
N ALA A 20 -6.25 -33.94 -32.38
CA ALA A 20 -6.87 -33.82 -31.05
C ALA A 20 -6.09 -32.75 -30.27
N ALA A 21 -6.70 -31.59 -30.08
CA ALA A 21 -6.22 -30.59 -29.15
C ALA A 21 -6.28 -31.20 -27.75
N GLY A 22 -5.12 -31.58 -27.23
CA GLY A 22 -4.96 -31.93 -25.84
C GLY A 22 -5.42 -30.74 -25.01
N GLN A 23 -6.42 -30.95 -24.18
CA GLN A 23 -6.78 -30.00 -23.11
C GLN A 23 -5.59 -29.96 -22.16
N GLY A 24 -4.73 -28.96 -22.33
CA GLY A 24 -3.71 -28.64 -21.38
C GLY A 24 -4.42 -28.24 -20.09
N GLU A 25 -4.28 -29.04 -19.05
CA GLU A 25 -4.61 -28.63 -17.69
C GLU A 25 -3.89 -27.30 -17.45
N SER A 26 -4.67 -26.23 -17.23
CA SER A 26 -4.15 -24.95 -16.76
C SER A 26 -3.77 -25.12 -15.29
N GLY A 27 -2.71 -25.85 -15.02
CA GLY A 27 -2.11 -25.93 -13.71
C GLY A 27 -1.57 -24.56 -13.36
N ASN A 28 -2.03 -23.99 -12.24
CA ASN A 28 -1.40 -22.80 -11.68
C ASN A 28 0.12 -23.05 -11.56
N PRO A 29 0.95 -22.04 -11.89
CA PRO A 29 2.38 -22.16 -11.72
C PRO A 29 2.71 -22.57 -10.27
N PRO A 30 3.76 -23.35 -10.02
CA PRO A 30 4.11 -23.79 -8.67
C PRO A 30 4.34 -22.58 -7.75
N ALA A 31 3.83 -22.66 -6.51
CA ALA A 31 3.98 -21.59 -5.52
C ALA A 31 5.46 -21.22 -5.31
N THR A 32 5.74 -19.92 -5.23
CA THR A 32 7.08 -19.39 -4.94
C THR A 32 7.53 -19.74 -3.51
N ASP A 33 8.82 -19.61 -3.21
CA ASP A 33 9.35 -19.77 -1.85
C ASP A 33 8.66 -18.82 -0.86
N LYS A 34 8.42 -17.58 -1.27
CA LYS A 34 7.68 -16.57 -0.51
C LYS A 34 6.27 -17.05 -0.17
N GLU A 35 5.53 -17.52 -1.16
CA GLU A 35 4.15 -17.99 -0.98
C GLU A 35 4.08 -19.21 -0.05
N ARG A 36 4.98 -20.17 -0.22
CA ARG A 36 5.09 -21.33 0.66
C ARG A 36 5.42 -20.96 2.10
N PHE A 37 6.37 -20.05 2.29
CA PHE A 37 6.75 -19.54 3.61
C PHE A 37 5.56 -18.87 4.31
N ILE A 38 4.89 -17.93 3.61
CA ILE A 38 3.76 -17.19 4.18
C ILE A 38 2.59 -18.14 4.49
N ALA A 39 2.24 -19.05 3.60
CA ALA A 39 1.18 -20.04 3.84
C ALA A 39 1.48 -20.92 5.08
N SER A 40 2.71 -21.41 5.21
CA SER A 40 3.15 -22.19 6.38
C SER A 40 3.09 -21.36 7.67
N LEU A 41 3.46 -20.08 7.63
CA LEU A 41 3.38 -19.21 8.79
C LEU A 41 1.92 -18.97 9.18
N MET A 42 1.08 -18.59 8.23
CA MET A 42 -0.35 -18.31 8.45
C MET A 42 -1.13 -19.51 8.99
N ALA A 43 -0.78 -20.73 8.58
CA ALA A 43 -1.38 -21.98 9.10
C ALA A 43 -1.13 -22.18 10.61
N ARG A 44 -0.09 -21.55 11.17
CA ARG A 44 0.24 -21.63 12.61
C ARG A 44 -0.33 -20.45 13.40
N MET A 45 -0.83 -19.40 12.73
CA MET A 45 -1.34 -18.21 13.38
C MET A 45 -2.78 -18.40 13.86
N SER A 46 -3.06 -17.93 15.07
CA SER A 46 -4.42 -17.68 15.53
C SER A 46 -5.01 -16.43 14.85
N ASN A 47 -6.36 -16.31 14.84
CA ASN A 47 -7.00 -15.10 14.33
C ASN A 47 -6.55 -13.84 15.09
N ALA A 48 -6.33 -13.92 16.40
CA ALA A 48 -5.81 -12.81 17.18
C ALA A 48 -4.42 -12.35 16.71
N GLU A 49 -3.53 -13.28 16.35
CA GLU A 49 -2.22 -12.96 15.80
C GLU A 49 -2.30 -12.42 14.37
N LYS A 50 -3.22 -12.93 13.53
CA LYS A 50 -3.46 -12.40 12.19
C LYS A 50 -3.95 -10.96 12.26
N ILE A 51 -4.95 -10.69 13.10
CA ILE A 51 -5.48 -9.33 13.32
C ILE A 51 -4.41 -8.41 13.93
N GLY A 52 -3.57 -8.92 14.83
CA GLY A 52 -2.44 -8.18 15.37
C GLY A 52 -1.49 -7.65 14.29
N GLN A 53 -1.28 -8.42 13.20
CA GLN A 53 -0.44 -7.95 12.08
C GLN A 53 -1.05 -6.77 11.32
N LEU A 54 -2.36 -6.54 11.41
CA LEU A 54 -3.06 -5.46 10.72
C LEU A 54 -2.99 -4.12 11.45
N ARG A 55 -2.31 -4.05 12.59
CA ARG A 55 -2.16 -2.82 13.39
C ARG A 55 -0.84 -2.13 13.11
N LEU A 56 -0.94 -0.88 12.70
CA LEU A 56 0.17 0.08 12.55
C LEU A 56 -0.02 1.18 13.59
N VAL A 57 0.80 1.21 14.63
CA VAL A 57 0.60 2.06 15.80
C VAL A 57 1.85 2.88 16.14
N SER A 58 1.67 4.01 16.83
CA SER A 58 2.76 4.83 17.34
C SER A 58 2.85 4.78 18.86
N VAL A 59 4.06 4.94 19.39
CA VAL A 59 4.26 5.20 20.81
C VAL A 59 3.71 6.60 21.13
N GLY A 60 2.83 6.72 22.12
CA GLY A 60 2.22 8.00 22.48
C GLY A 60 1.18 7.86 23.59
N ALA A 61 0.31 8.86 23.70
CA ALA A 61 -0.74 8.87 24.72
C ALA A 61 -1.73 7.70 24.52
N ASP A 62 -2.08 7.39 23.28
CA ASP A 62 -3.02 6.31 22.95
C ASP A 62 -2.39 4.92 23.16
N HIS A 63 -1.08 4.80 22.92
CA HIS A 63 -0.32 3.57 23.10
C HIS A 63 0.93 3.84 23.94
N PRO A 64 0.82 3.90 25.28
CA PRO A 64 1.98 4.03 26.17
C PRO A 64 3.01 2.93 25.94
N LYS A 65 4.30 3.29 25.99
CA LYS A 65 5.41 2.42 25.60
C LYS A 65 5.36 1.03 26.26
N GLU A 66 5.06 0.97 27.56
CA GLU A 66 5.00 -0.28 28.32
C GLU A 66 3.82 -1.16 27.89
N ALA A 67 2.65 -0.58 27.64
CA ALA A 67 1.48 -1.29 27.12
C ALA A 67 1.74 -1.81 25.71
N LEU A 68 2.33 -0.98 24.86
CA LEU A 68 2.69 -1.37 23.51
C LEU A 68 3.73 -2.52 23.48
N MET A 69 4.72 -2.49 24.35
CA MET A 69 5.68 -3.59 24.51
C MET A 69 4.98 -4.90 24.95
N ALA A 70 3.95 -4.81 25.81
CA ALA A 70 3.15 -5.98 26.20
C ALA A 70 2.35 -6.52 25.00
N ASP A 71 1.74 -5.66 24.19
CA ASP A 71 1.02 -6.03 22.98
C ASP A 71 1.95 -6.68 21.94
N ILE A 72 3.18 -6.17 21.77
CA ILE A 72 4.20 -6.79 20.88
C ILE A 72 4.53 -8.20 21.35
N ARG A 73 4.78 -8.40 22.66
CA ARG A 73 5.02 -9.73 23.21
C ARG A 73 3.85 -10.69 23.02
N ALA A 74 2.63 -10.16 23.04
CA ALA A 74 1.42 -10.93 22.77
C ALA A 74 1.15 -11.19 21.28
N GLY A 75 1.99 -10.68 20.36
CA GLY A 75 1.79 -10.82 18.90
C GLY A 75 0.65 -9.96 18.35
N LYS A 76 0.28 -8.89 19.02
CA LYS A 76 -0.88 -8.03 18.68
C LYS A 76 -0.50 -6.76 17.93
N VAL A 77 0.71 -6.64 17.42
CA VAL A 77 1.20 -5.45 16.67
C VAL A 77 1.93 -5.90 15.43
N GLY A 78 1.59 -5.31 14.29
CA GLY A 78 2.23 -5.61 13.02
C GLY A 78 3.38 -4.66 12.70
N ALA A 79 3.20 -3.38 12.99
CA ALA A 79 4.15 -2.35 12.64
C ALA A 79 4.08 -1.15 13.60
N ILE A 80 5.16 -0.38 13.62
CA ILE A 80 5.31 0.85 14.42
C ILE A 80 5.62 2.00 13.47
N PHE A 81 5.05 3.19 13.74
CA PHE A 81 5.46 4.40 13.07
C PHE A 81 5.84 5.50 14.07
N ASN A 82 6.47 6.57 13.58
CA ASN A 82 6.93 7.72 14.39
C ASN A 82 7.95 7.39 15.50
N THR A 83 8.58 6.20 15.45
CA THR A 83 9.72 5.88 16.30
C THR A 83 10.97 5.89 15.43
N VAL A 84 11.86 6.85 15.65
CA VAL A 84 12.96 7.16 14.72
C VAL A 84 14.37 7.04 15.34
N THR A 85 14.47 6.77 16.64
CA THR A 85 15.77 6.56 17.27
C THR A 85 16.15 5.08 17.27
N ARG A 86 17.42 4.77 16.94
CA ARG A 86 17.91 3.38 16.94
C ARG A 86 17.69 2.63 18.26
N PRO A 87 17.92 3.25 19.45
CA PRO A 87 17.67 2.57 20.72
C PRO A 87 16.19 2.22 20.91
N ASP A 88 15.27 3.12 20.56
CA ASP A 88 13.83 2.86 20.73
C ASP A 88 13.33 1.80 19.74
N ILE A 89 13.72 1.89 18.46
CA ILE A 89 13.42 0.87 17.45
C ILE A 89 13.92 -0.49 17.91
N ARG A 90 15.17 -0.57 18.37
CA ARG A 90 15.74 -1.82 18.92
C ARG A 90 14.96 -2.34 20.12
N ALA A 91 14.62 -1.46 21.06
CA ALA A 91 13.89 -1.84 22.27
C ALA A 91 12.51 -2.43 21.95
N LEU A 92 11.78 -1.88 20.97
CA LEU A 92 10.50 -2.41 20.50
C LEU A 92 10.66 -3.73 19.75
N GLN A 93 11.62 -3.79 18.81
CA GLN A 93 11.90 -5.00 18.03
C GLN A 93 12.37 -6.17 18.92
N ASP A 94 13.13 -5.90 19.99
CA ASP A 94 13.57 -6.91 20.95
C ASP A 94 12.39 -7.60 21.66
N GLN A 95 11.23 -6.93 21.83
CA GLN A 95 10.04 -7.53 22.44
C GLN A 95 9.48 -8.69 21.60
N VAL A 96 9.70 -8.67 20.27
CA VAL A 96 9.24 -9.72 19.37
C VAL A 96 9.82 -11.10 19.73
N ARG A 97 11.02 -11.15 20.31
CA ARG A 97 11.65 -12.42 20.75
C ARG A 97 10.80 -13.19 21.76
N HIS A 98 9.96 -12.48 22.52
CA HIS A 98 9.08 -13.04 23.53
C HIS A 98 7.72 -13.43 22.99
N SER A 99 7.39 -13.09 21.74
CA SER A 99 6.14 -13.52 21.11
C SER A 99 6.23 -14.97 20.62
N ARG A 100 5.10 -15.65 20.51
CA ARG A 100 5.02 -17.07 20.15
C ARG A 100 5.60 -17.37 18.76
N LEU A 101 5.29 -16.56 17.78
CA LEU A 101 5.70 -16.76 16.38
C LEU A 101 6.90 -15.91 15.95
N LYS A 102 7.31 -14.98 16.77
CA LYS A 102 8.47 -14.10 16.53
C LYS A 102 8.41 -13.38 15.18
N ILE A 103 7.19 -12.96 14.76
CA ILE A 103 6.98 -12.21 13.53
C ILE A 103 7.54 -10.79 13.72
N PRO A 104 8.54 -10.35 12.93
CA PRO A 104 9.19 -9.06 13.10
C PRO A 104 8.22 -7.90 12.90
N LEU A 105 8.46 -6.78 13.58
CA LEU A 105 7.85 -5.49 13.25
C LEU A 105 8.51 -4.91 12.00
N PHE A 106 7.82 -4.06 11.26
CA PHE A 106 8.48 -3.05 10.43
C PHE A 106 8.25 -1.66 11.03
N HIS A 107 9.17 -0.74 10.76
CA HIS A 107 9.15 0.63 11.28
C HIS A 107 8.97 1.62 10.13
N ALA A 108 7.98 2.50 10.27
CA ALA A 108 7.60 3.46 9.24
C ALA A 108 7.67 4.91 9.74
N TYR A 109 7.92 5.84 8.81
CA TYR A 109 7.98 7.27 9.10
C TYR A 109 7.73 8.12 7.86
N ASP A 110 7.39 9.40 8.03
CA ASP A 110 7.30 10.38 6.95
C ASP A 110 8.68 10.90 6.55
N VAL A 111 9.37 10.17 5.67
CA VAL A 111 10.64 10.60 5.08
C VAL A 111 10.35 11.33 3.76
N ALA A 112 9.59 12.44 3.84
CA ALA A 112 9.00 13.10 2.68
C ALA A 112 10.04 13.85 1.82
N HIS A 113 10.93 14.62 2.46
CA HIS A 113 11.98 15.39 1.79
C HIS A 113 13.28 15.39 2.60
N GLY A 114 13.65 14.24 3.14
CA GLY A 114 14.85 14.03 3.92
C GLY A 114 14.59 13.33 5.24
N HIS A 115 15.65 12.86 5.87
CA HIS A 115 15.62 12.26 7.20
C HIS A 115 16.54 13.02 8.15
N ARG A 116 17.87 12.86 8.03
CA ARG A 116 18.87 13.70 8.74
C ARG A 116 19.25 14.92 7.91
N THR A 117 19.48 14.72 6.62
CA THR A 117 19.65 15.79 5.64
C THR A 117 18.28 16.25 5.15
N ILE A 118 17.95 17.50 5.37
CA ILE A 118 16.68 18.07 4.91
C ILE A 118 16.90 18.70 3.54
N PHE A 119 16.17 18.19 2.55
CA PHE A 119 16.11 18.69 1.18
C PHE A 119 14.99 19.72 1.03
N PRO A 120 14.92 20.45 -0.08
CA PRO A 120 13.73 21.24 -0.41
C PRO A 120 12.46 20.38 -0.37
N ILE A 121 11.33 21.01 -0.03
CA ILE A 121 10.02 20.33 -0.09
C ILE A 121 9.77 19.77 -1.49
N SER A 122 8.88 18.80 -1.62
CA SER A 122 8.61 18.11 -2.89
C SER A 122 8.23 19.06 -4.01
N LEU A 123 7.43 20.11 -3.71
CA LEU A 123 7.10 21.17 -4.66
C LEU A 123 8.33 21.95 -5.15
N GLY A 124 9.28 22.24 -4.24
CA GLY A 124 10.55 22.87 -4.59
C GLY A 124 11.46 21.96 -5.42
N LEU A 125 11.50 20.67 -5.11
CA LEU A 125 12.23 19.68 -5.93
C LEU A 125 11.62 19.57 -7.32
N ALA A 126 10.29 19.55 -7.45
CA ALA A 126 9.60 19.52 -8.74
C ALA A 126 9.89 20.75 -9.59
N ALA A 127 10.02 21.94 -8.96
CA ALA A 127 10.37 23.18 -9.65
C ALA A 127 11.78 23.18 -10.27
N SER A 128 12.64 22.24 -9.91
CA SER A 128 13.94 22.06 -10.56
C SER A 128 13.82 21.48 -11.98
N TRP A 129 12.74 20.81 -12.30
CA TRP A 129 12.53 20.04 -13.54
C TRP A 129 13.63 19.00 -13.81
N ASP A 130 14.36 18.59 -12.74
CA ASP A 130 15.47 17.65 -12.81
C ASP A 130 15.14 16.36 -12.05
N PRO A 131 14.76 15.29 -12.76
CA PRO A 131 14.47 13.98 -12.13
C PRO A 131 15.68 13.38 -11.40
N GLU A 132 16.92 13.71 -11.80
CA GLU A 132 18.11 13.18 -11.16
C GLU A 132 18.32 13.81 -9.78
N VAL A 133 18.04 15.09 -9.64
CA VAL A 133 18.07 15.79 -8.33
C VAL A 133 17.05 15.14 -7.39
N VAL A 134 15.83 14.87 -7.87
CA VAL A 134 14.79 14.17 -7.09
C VAL A 134 15.24 12.76 -6.71
N ALA A 135 15.79 12.00 -7.65
CA ALA A 135 16.31 10.66 -7.38
C ALA A 135 17.43 10.66 -6.32
N ARG A 136 18.37 11.58 -6.41
CA ARG A 136 19.48 11.69 -5.44
C ARG A 136 18.98 12.08 -4.05
N SER A 137 18.05 13.03 -3.95
CA SER A 137 17.48 13.42 -2.66
C SER A 137 16.74 12.25 -2.00
N ALA A 138 15.93 11.53 -2.75
CA ALA A 138 15.22 10.35 -2.26
C ALA A 138 16.20 9.21 -1.87
N ARG A 139 17.26 8.97 -2.65
CA ARG A 139 18.24 7.94 -2.33
C ARG A 139 19.00 8.25 -1.05
N ILE A 140 19.45 9.49 -0.85
CA ILE A 140 20.12 9.91 0.39
C ILE A 140 19.17 9.77 1.57
N SER A 141 17.92 10.19 1.42
CA SER A 141 16.89 10.04 2.45
C SER A 141 16.69 8.57 2.84
N ALA A 142 16.66 7.66 1.87
CA ALA A 142 16.56 6.22 2.12
C ALA A 142 17.77 5.66 2.85
N LEU A 143 18.98 6.07 2.47
CA LEU A 143 20.24 5.67 3.14
C LEU A 143 20.24 6.08 4.61
N GLU A 144 19.85 7.31 4.89
CA GLU A 144 19.84 7.85 6.25
C GLU A 144 18.74 7.19 7.10
N ALA A 145 17.54 7.07 6.54
CA ALA A 145 16.38 6.48 7.22
C ALA A 145 16.61 4.99 7.53
N SER A 146 17.10 4.23 6.56
CA SER A 146 17.42 2.82 6.76
C SER A 146 18.53 2.62 7.79
N ALA A 147 19.55 3.48 7.81
CA ALA A 147 20.62 3.41 8.82
C ALA A 147 20.11 3.67 10.24
N ASP A 148 18.98 4.32 10.41
CA ASP A 148 18.32 4.52 11.70
C ASP A 148 17.30 3.43 12.03
N GLY A 149 17.08 2.45 11.12
CA GLY A 149 16.22 1.29 11.35
C GLY A 149 14.82 1.43 10.77
N LEU A 150 14.57 2.43 9.93
CA LEU A 150 13.30 2.57 9.25
C LEU A 150 13.22 1.62 8.04
N ASP A 151 12.07 0.99 7.88
CA ASP A 151 11.78 0.01 6.83
C ASP A 151 10.90 0.58 5.73
N MET A 152 10.08 1.60 6.05
CA MET A 152 9.10 2.18 5.14
C MET A 152 9.03 3.70 5.31
N SER A 153 8.88 4.40 4.18
CA SER A 153 8.49 5.82 4.17
C SER A 153 7.07 5.98 3.69
N PHE A 154 6.28 6.86 4.33
CA PHE A 154 4.97 7.33 3.84
C PHE A 154 5.16 8.39 2.74
N SER A 155 5.86 7.99 1.68
CA SER A 155 6.27 8.84 0.56
C SER A 155 6.50 7.96 -0.69
N PRO A 156 6.36 8.51 -1.93
CA PRO A 156 6.06 9.90 -2.27
C PRO A 156 4.60 10.27 -2.09
N MET A 157 4.35 11.57 -1.84
CA MET A 157 3.04 12.19 -1.95
C MET A 157 2.84 12.68 -3.38
N VAL A 158 1.84 12.15 -4.07
CA VAL A 158 1.66 12.34 -5.52
C VAL A 158 0.29 12.92 -5.88
N ASP A 159 -0.37 13.53 -4.90
CA ASP A 159 -1.65 14.20 -5.09
C ASP A 159 -1.49 15.38 -6.04
N ILE A 160 -2.19 15.34 -7.19
CA ILE A 160 -2.28 16.48 -8.09
C ILE A 160 -3.04 17.59 -7.39
N THR A 161 -2.42 18.77 -7.26
CA THR A 161 -3.00 19.92 -6.57
C THR A 161 -3.13 21.08 -7.54
N ARG A 162 -4.36 21.48 -7.84
CA ARG A 162 -4.71 22.62 -8.69
C ARG A 162 -5.33 23.79 -7.91
N ASP A 163 -5.60 23.60 -6.63
CA ASP A 163 -6.10 24.63 -5.73
C ASP A 163 -5.04 24.96 -4.69
N ALA A 164 -4.40 26.13 -4.83
CA ALA A 164 -3.33 26.57 -3.95
C ALA A 164 -3.79 26.88 -2.50
N ARG A 165 -5.10 26.85 -2.24
CA ARG A 165 -5.65 27.01 -0.88
C ARG A 165 -5.52 25.75 -0.05
N TRP A 166 -5.30 24.57 -0.68
CA TRP A 166 -5.10 23.34 0.06
C TRP A 166 -3.79 23.38 0.85
N GLY A 167 -3.86 23.17 2.17
CA GLY A 167 -2.73 23.34 3.08
C GLY A 167 -1.56 22.36 2.85
N ARG A 168 -1.78 21.26 2.07
CA ARG A 168 -0.79 20.24 1.80
C ARG A 168 -0.13 20.35 0.41
N VAL A 169 -0.30 21.47 -0.28
CA VAL A 169 0.32 21.73 -1.61
C VAL A 169 1.83 21.48 -1.60
N SER A 170 2.52 21.83 -0.51
CA SER A 170 3.97 21.73 -0.36
C SER A 170 4.51 20.30 -0.36
N GLU A 171 3.66 19.33 -0.03
CA GLU A 171 4.08 17.93 0.10
C GLU A 171 4.19 17.19 -1.24
N GLY A 172 3.42 17.62 -2.25
CA GLY A 172 3.37 17.00 -3.59
C GLY A 172 4.24 17.70 -4.62
N PHE A 173 4.15 17.23 -5.86
CA PHE A 173 4.95 17.71 -6.99
C PHE A 173 4.23 18.78 -7.84
N GLY A 174 3.03 19.26 -7.42
CA GLY A 174 2.28 20.33 -8.05
C GLY A 174 1.09 19.87 -8.89
N GLU A 175 0.77 20.64 -9.94
CA GLU A 175 -0.48 20.50 -10.70
C GLU A 175 -0.35 19.67 -12.00
N ASP A 176 0.88 19.49 -12.48
CA ASP A 176 1.13 18.82 -13.76
C ASP A 176 1.12 17.30 -13.61
N THR A 177 0.22 16.65 -14.33
CA THR A 177 0.03 15.20 -14.26
C THR A 177 1.23 14.41 -14.79
N TYR A 178 1.87 14.89 -15.87
CA TYR A 178 3.00 14.19 -16.47
C TYR A 178 4.24 14.30 -15.57
N LEU A 179 4.59 15.50 -15.14
CA LEU A 179 5.75 15.73 -14.25
C LEU A 179 5.58 14.94 -12.95
N THR A 180 4.40 15.03 -12.32
CA THR A 180 4.13 14.28 -11.07
C THR A 180 4.23 12.77 -11.28
N SER A 181 3.72 12.25 -12.42
CA SER A 181 3.85 10.81 -12.73
C SER A 181 5.32 10.39 -12.92
N LEU A 182 6.11 11.20 -13.63
CA LEU A 182 7.53 10.96 -13.82
C LEU A 182 8.27 10.92 -12.48
N LEU A 183 8.10 11.96 -11.66
CA LEU A 183 8.79 12.10 -10.37
C LEU A 183 8.33 11.07 -9.34
N SER A 184 7.07 10.67 -9.38
CA SER A 184 6.52 9.58 -8.59
C SER A 184 7.30 8.28 -8.80
N GLY A 185 7.43 7.84 -10.04
CA GLY A 185 8.19 6.64 -10.39
C GLY A 185 9.68 6.75 -10.06
N VAL A 186 10.28 7.93 -10.26
CA VAL A 186 11.67 8.21 -9.91
C VAL A 186 11.90 8.04 -8.42
N MET A 187 11.04 8.63 -7.59
CA MET A 187 11.20 8.60 -6.13
C MET A 187 10.99 7.19 -5.55
N VAL A 188 9.99 6.45 -6.06
CA VAL A 188 9.77 5.05 -5.67
C VAL A 188 11.02 4.20 -5.92
N ARG A 189 11.58 4.26 -7.13
CA ARG A 189 12.79 3.50 -7.48
C ARG A 189 13.99 3.92 -6.64
N ALA A 190 14.12 5.20 -6.33
CA ALA A 190 15.23 5.71 -5.53
C ALA A 190 15.15 5.27 -4.05
N TYR A 191 13.96 5.25 -3.45
CA TYR A 191 13.78 4.72 -2.09
C TYR A 191 14.04 3.22 -2.00
N GLN A 192 13.50 2.45 -2.94
CA GLN A 192 13.51 0.99 -2.89
C GLN A 192 14.78 0.35 -3.46
N GLY A 193 15.53 1.10 -4.29
CA GLY A 193 16.70 0.55 -4.96
C GLY A 193 16.34 -0.62 -5.88
N SER A 194 17.32 -1.46 -6.19
CA SER A 194 17.14 -2.67 -7.00
C SER A 194 16.69 -3.89 -6.19
N ASN A 195 16.81 -3.83 -4.87
CA ASN A 195 16.44 -4.92 -3.96
C ASN A 195 15.90 -4.34 -2.66
N LEU A 196 14.60 -4.49 -2.44
CA LEU A 196 13.95 -3.97 -1.25
C LEU A 196 14.47 -4.61 0.06
N ALA A 197 15.01 -5.82 -0.02
CA ALA A 197 15.65 -6.47 1.13
C ALA A 197 17.07 -5.94 1.43
N ALA A 198 17.62 -5.06 0.63
CA ALA A 198 18.92 -4.45 0.91
C ALA A 198 18.88 -3.60 2.19
N PRO A 199 19.98 -3.54 2.98
CA PRO A 199 20.00 -2.80 4.24
C PRO A 199 19.93 -1.28 4.07
N ASP A 200 20.13 -0.79 2.87
CA ASP A 200 20.12 0.62 2.49
C ASP A 200 18.87 1.06 1.71
N SER A 201 17.87 0.20 1.62
CA SER A 201 16.59 0.44 0.94
C SER A 201 15.46 0.58 1.95
N ILE A 202 14.44 1.39 1.62
CA ILE A 202 13.18 1.48 2.37
C ILE A 202 12.00 1.32 1.41
N MET A 203 10.91 0.75 1.88
CA MET A 203 9.68 0.61 1.10
C MET A 203 9.01 1.97 0.91
N ALA A 204 8.59 2.27 -0.31
CA ALA A 204 7.78 3.44 -0.62
C ALA A 204 6.30 3.13 -0.39
N ALA A 205 5.60 3.98 0.36
CA ALA A 205 4.16 3.99 0.49
C ALA A 205 3.62 5.24 -0.20
N VAL A 206 3.16 5.09 -1.44
CA VAL A 206 2.64 6.22 -2.21
C VAL A 206 1.33 6.72 -1.63
N LYS A 207 1.18 8.06 -1.52
CA LYS A 207 0.03 8.68 -0.86
C LYS A 207 -0.48 9.92 -1.60
N HIS A 208 -1.73 10.31 -1.39
CA HIS A 208 -2.81 9.60 -0.70
C HIS A 208 -3.79 9.08 -1.74
N PHE A 209 -3.99 7.79 -1.80
CA PHE A 209 -4.79 7.14 -2.85
C PHE A 209 -6.30 7.19 -2.50
N ALA A 210 -7.11 8.06 -3.18
CA ALA A 210 -6.70 8.89 -4.29
C ALA A 210 -7.45 10.23 -4.28
N LEU A 211 -6.98 11.13 -5.16
CA LEU A 211 -7.63 12.41 -5.47
C LEU A 211 -7.63 13.45 -4.34
N TYR A 212 -6.83 13.29 -3.32
CA TYR A 212 -6.88 14.14 -2.12
C TYR A 212 -6.59 15.61 -2.41
N GLY A 213 -5.70 15.91 -3.34
CA GLY A 213 -5.39 17.27 -3.78
C GLY A 213 -6.50 17.97 -4.58
N ALA A 214 -7.60 17.27 -4.90
CA ALA A 214 -8.77 17.82 -5.58
C ALA A 214 -9.92 18.16 -4.63
N ALA A 215 -9.69 18.16 -3.31
CA ALA A 215 -10.70 18.45 -2.31
C ALA A 215 -11.37 19.81 -2.56
N GLU A 216 -12.70 19.85 -2.50
CA GLU A 216 -13.49 21.04 -2.80
C GLU A 216 -13.10 22.23 -1.94
N GLY A 217 -12.89 23.38 -2.61
CA GLY A 217 -12.51 24.63 -1.99
C GLY A 217 -11.11 24.63 -1.37
N GLY A 218 -10.27 23.64 -1.68
CA GLY A 218 -8.96 23.45 -1.05
C GLY A 218 -9.04 23.11 0.43
N ARG A 219 -10.18 22.62 0.89
CA ARG A 219 -10.37 22.25 2.30
C ARG A 219 -9.93 20.82 2.52
N ASP A 220 -9.00 20.64 3.44
CA ASP A 220 -8.52 19.32 3.81
C ASP A 220 -9.66 18.42 4.30
N TYR A 221 -9.60 17.11 4.03
CA TYR A 221 -10.65 16.11 4.31
C TYR A 221 -11.96 16.29 3.53
N ASN A 222 -12.10 17.31 2.68
CA ASN A 222 -13.37 17.58 2.01
C ASN A 222 -13.62 16.62 0.83
N THR A 223 -14.82 16.71 0.28
CA THR A 223 -15.30 15.85 -0.81
C THR A 223 -14.60 16.12 -2.12
N VAL A 224 -14.59 15.11 -2.99
CA VAL A 224 -14.20 15.23 -4.40
C VAL A 224 -15.32 14.63 -5.23
N ASP A 225 -15.95 15.46 -6.10
CA ASP A 225 -16.88 14.99 -7.11
C ASP A 225 -16.27 15.19 -8.49
N MET A 226 -16.05 14.08 -9.21
CA MET A 226 -15.31 14.11 -10.46
C MET A 226 -15.74 12.99 -11.40
N SER A 227 -15.82 13.30 -12.70
CA SER A 227 -16.08 12.30 -13.72
C SER A 227 -14.93 11.31 -13.86
N LEU A 228 -15.22 10.05 -14.19
CA LEU A 228 -14.20 9.03 -14.44
C LEU A 228 -13.16 9.46 -15.49
N PRO A 229 -13.53 10.03 -16.67
CA PRO A 229 -12.54 10.49 -17.63
C PRO A 229 -11.51 11.45 -17.01
N ARG A 230 -11.96 12.42 -16.19
CA ARG A 230 -11.06 13.36 -15.54
C ARG A 230 -10.17 12.69 -14.49
N MET A 231 -10.70 11.73 -13.73
CA MET A 231 -9.90 10.94 -12.80
C MET A 231 -8.74 10.24 -13.51
N PHE A 232 -9.04 9.53 -14.60
CA PHE A 232 -8.06 8.75 -15.35
C PHE A 232 -7.07 9.61 -16.17
N GLN A 233 -7.47 10.81 -16.57
CA GLN A 233 -6.59 11.70 -17.34
C GLN A 233 -5.70 12.55 -16.43
N ASP A 234 -6.23 13.04 -15.31
CA ASP A 234 -5.56 14.08 -14.54
C ASP A 234 -5.00 13.60 -13.20
N TYR A 235 -5.76 12.79 -12.45
CA TYR A 235 -5.46 12.57 -11.03
C TYR A 235 -4.94 11.17 -10.68
N LEU A 236 -5.32 10.15 -11.42
CA LEU A 236 -4.90 8.77 -11.18
C LEU A 236 -3.52 8.40 -11.77
N PRO A 237 -3.04 9.03 -12.87
CA PRO A 237 -1.78 8.62 -13.50
C PRO A 237 -0.56 8.65 -12.58
N PRO A 238 -0.36 9.61 -11.65
CA PRO A 238 0.78 9.59 -10.75
C PRO A 238 0.84 8.35 -9.82
N TYR A 239 -0.32 7.92 -9.33
CA TYR A 239 -0.40 6.68 -8.52
C TYR A 239 -0.12 5.45 -9.36
N LYS A 240 -0.67 5.41 -10.60
CA LYS A 240 -0.39 4.31 -11.53
C LYS A 240 1.10 4.23 -11.84
N ALA A 241 1.76 5.37 -12.07
CA ALA A 241 3.21 5.44 -12.30
C ALA A 241 4.01 4.93 -11.09
N ALA A 242 3.59 5.21 -9.86
CA ALA A 242 4.20 4.66 -8.65
C ALA A 242 4.02 3.14 -8.54
N VAL A 243 2.82 2.64 -8.84
CA VAL A 243 2.53 1.19 -8.87
C VAL A 243 3.38 0.49 -9.93
N ASP A 244 3.47 1.06 -11.13
CA ASP A 244 4.29 0.52 -12.23
C ASP A 244 5.80 0.58 -11.92
N ALA A 245 6.22 1.54 -11.10
CA ALA A 245 7.60 1.62 -10.59
C ALA A 245 7.87 0.61 -9.46
N GLY A 246 6.87 -0.15 -9.02
CA GLY A 246 6.98 -1.20 -8.00
C GLY A 246 6.80 -0.71 -6.58
N ALA A 247 6.04 0.36 -6.32
CA ALA A 247 5.74 0.80 -4.96
C ALA A 247 5.25 -0.37 -4.09
N GLY A 248 5.88 -0.57 -2.94
CA GLY A 248 5.57 -1.69 -2.04
C GLY A 248 4.31 -1.48 -1.21
N ALA A 249 3.89 -0.23 -1.04
CA ALA A 249 2.69 0.13 -0.30
C ALA A 249 1.95 1.32 -0.92
N VAL A 250 0.66 1.41 -0.60
CA VAL A 250 -0.23 2.54 -0.93
C VAL A 250 -0.94 2.97 0.34
N MET A 251 -0.88 4.26 0.67
CA MET A 251 -1.67 4.85 1.75
C MET A 251 -2.95 5.43 1.18
N VAL A 252 -4.08 5.02 1.76
CA VAL A 252 -5.43 5.39 1.32
C VAL A 252 -5.78 6.79 1.80
N SER A 253 -6.43 7.59 0.97
CA SER A 253 -6.76 8.98 1.29
C SER A 253 -7.96 9.13 2.24
N LEU A 254 -8.10 10.34 2.76
CA LEU A 254 -9.09 10.72 3.79
C LEU A 254 -10.39 11.32 3.21
N ASN A 255 -10.37 11.77 1.95
CA ASN A 255 -11.51 12.43 1.30
C ASN A 255 -12.57 11.42 0.80
N THR A 256 -13.76 11.93 0.52
CA THR A 256 -14.74 11.18 -0.25
C THR A 256 -14.53 11.37 -1.75
N ILE A 257 -14.88 10.36 -2.53
CA ILE A 257 -14.87 10.37 -3.99
C ILE A 257 -16.28 10.02 -4.45
N ASN A 258 -16.97 10.98 -5.07
CA ASN A 258 -18.37 10.80 -5.53
C ASN A 258 -19.27 10.22 -4.41
N GLY A 259 -19.15 10.78 -3.20
CA GLY A 259 -19.94 10.39 -2.03
C GLY A 259 -19.42 9.20 -1.24
N VAL A 260 -18.37 8.50 -1.69
CA VAL A 260 -17.82 7.35 -0.96
C VAL A 260 -16.41 7.68 -0.44
N PRO A 261 -16.15 7.65 0.89
CA PRO A 261 -14.81 7.80 1.44
C PRO A 261 -13.85 6.78 0.85
N ALA A 262 -12.63 7.22 0.48
CA ALA A 262 -11.63 6.36 -0.15
C ALA A 262 -11.35 5.09 0.66
N THR A 263 -11.30 5.20 1.99
CA THR A 263 -11.06 4.08 2.92
C THR A 263 -12.16 2.99 2.89
N ALA A 264 -13.38 3.33 2.41
CA ALA A 264 -14.47 2.37 2.22
C ALA A 264 -14.81 2.13 0.73
N ASN A 265 -14.00 2.64 -0.18
CA ASN A 265 -14.27 2.57 -1.61
C ASN A 265 -13.69 1.30 -2.23
N ARG A 266 -14.51 0.24 -2.28
CA ARG A 266 -14.15 -1.04 -2.88
C ARG A 266 -13.72 -0.92 -4.34
N TRP A 267 -14.44 -0.11 -5.13
CA TRP A 267 -14.05 0.14 -6.52
C TRP A 267 -12.61 0.66 -6.63
N LEU A 268 -12.26 1.63 -5.78
CA LEU A 268 -10.92 2.22 -5.78
C LEU A 268 -9.84 1.21 -5.37
N LEU A 269 -10.04 0.53 -4.22
CA LEU A 269 -9.00 -0.27 -3.59
C LEU A 269 -8.91 -1.70 -4.16
N THR A 270 -10.03 -2.30 -4.49
CA THR A 270 -10.08 -3.68 -4.99
C THR A 270 -10.12 -3.71 -6.51
N ASP A 271 -11.15 -3.08 -7.12
CA ASP A 271 -11.39 -3.27 -8.55
C ASP A 271 -10.35 -2.52 -9.39
N LEU A 272 -10.05 -1.26 -9.07
CA LEU A 272 -9.06 -0.47 -9.79
C LEU A 272 -7.63 -0.84 -9.39
N LEU A 273 -7.28 -0.65 -8.11
CA LEU A 273 -5.88 -0.78 -7.66
C LEU A 273 -5.37 -2.23 -7.81
N ARG A 274 -6.12 -3.22 -7.27
CA ARG A 274 -5.65 -4.60 -7.23
C ARG A 274 -5.97 -5.37 -8.51
N GLN A 275 -7.21 -5.28 -9.04
CA GLN A 275 -7.60 -6.10 -10.20
C GLN A 275 -7.15 -5.50 -11.52
N GLN A 276 -7.43 -4.21 -11.77
CA GLN A 276 -7.07 -3.59 -13.04
C GLN A 276 -5.58 -3.22 -13.12
N TRP A 277 -5.00 -2.63 -12.06
CA TRP A 277 -3.59 -2.24 -12.05
C TRP A 277 -2.64 -3.35 -11.62
N GLY A 278 -3.16 -4.43 -11.06
CA GLY A 278 -2.37 -5.59 -10.64
C GLY A 278 -1.50 -5.36 -9.41
N PHE A 279 -1.82 -4.35 -8.60
CA PHE A 279 -1.07 -4.05 -7.37
C PHE A 279 -1.08 -5.23 -6.39
N LYS A 280 0.10 -5.64 -5.95
CA LYS A 280 0.33 -6.77 -5.04
C LYS A 280 0.88 -6.36 -3.68
N GLY A 281 1.09 -5.07 -3.47
CA GLY A 281 1.64 -4.53 -2.23
C GLY A 281 0.60 -4.31 -1.15
N LEU A 282 1.02 -3.63 -0.11
CA LEU A 282 0.27 -3.35 1.11
C LEU A 282 -0.61 -2.09 0.97
N THR A 283 -1.88 -2.15 1.39
CA THR A 283 -2.73 -0.98 1.55
C THR A 283 -2.83 -0.60 3.03
N ILE A 284 -2.53 0.66 3.32
CA ILE A 284 -2.52 1.20 4.69
C ILE A 284 -3.56 2.32 4.76
N SER A 285 -4.41 2.36 5.80
CA SER A 285 -5.24 3.53 6.04
C SER A 285 -4.36 4.73 6.38
N ASP A 286 -4.82 5.94 6.12
CA ASP A 286 -4.24 7.11 6.76
C ASP A 286 -4.61 7.14 8.25
N HIS A 287 -3.99 8.05 9.01
CA HIS A 287 -4.15 8.17 10.46
C HIS A 287 -5.60 8.40 10.86
N GLY A 288 -6.20 7.43 11.56
CA GLY A 288 -7.60 7.48 11.99
C GLY A 288 -8.63 7.42 10.87
N ALA A 289 -8.24 7.14 9.61
CA ALA A 289 -9.13 7.21 8.45
C ALA A 289 -10.29 6.20 8.52
N VAL A 290 -10.13 5.08 9.20
CA VAL A 290 -11.25 4.13 9.40
C VAL A 290 -12.31 4.77 10.29
N LYS A 291 -11.91 5.45 11.36
CA LYS A 291 -12.84 6.16 12.24
C LYS A 291 -13.52 7.36 11.57
N GLU A 292 -12.84 8.01 10.63
CA GLU A 292 -13.38 9.15 9.85
C GLU A 292 -14.61 8.76 8.99
N LEU A 293 -14.80 7.47 8.67
CA LEU A 293 -16.00 6.98 7.96
C LEU A 293 -17.30 7.37 8.68
N ILE A 294 -17.25 7.51 10.01
CA ILE A 294 -18.39 7.95 10.82
C ILE A 294 -18.66 9.44 10.59
N LYS A 295 -17.61 10.27 10.57
CA LYS A 295 -17.73 11.72 10.33
C LYS A 295 -18.18 12.04 8.90
N HIS A 296 -17.76 11.22 7.92
CA HIS A 296 -18.25 11.29 6.54
C HIS A 296 -19.70 10.81 6.38
N GLY A 297 -20.33 10.28 7.43
CA GLY A 297 -21.72 9.85 7.42
C GLY A 297 -21.98 8.52 6.68
N LEU A 298 -20.92 7.78 6.30
CA LEU A 298 -21.07 6.48 5.64
C LEU A 298 -21.28 5.36 6.66
N ALA A 299 -20.60 5.40 7.79
CA ALA A 299 -20.72 4.42 8.88
C ALA A 299 -21.53 4.99 10.04
N GLY A 300 -22.43 4.20 10.61
CA GLY A 300 -23.21 4.59 11.78
C GLY A 300 -22.42 4.52 13.10
N ASN A 301 -21.38 3.73 13.14
CA ASN A 301 -20.54 3.49 14.32
C ASN A 301 -19.20 2.84 13.93
N GLU A 302 -18.33 2.61 14.92
CA GLU A 302 -16.99 2.03 14.72
C GLU A 302 -17.03 0.59 14.17
N ARG A 303 -18.05 -0.20 14.53
CA ARG A 303 -18.26 -1.56 13.99
C ARG A 303 -18.48 -1.51 12.48
N ASP A 304 -19.39 -0.66 12.02
CA ASP A 304 -19.69 -0.50 10.59
C ASP A 304 -18.47 0.05 9.84
N ALA A 305 -17.77 1.04 10.41
CA ALA A 305 -16.57 1.61 9.85
C ALA A 305 -15.49 0.54 9.62
N THR A 306 -15.25 -0.31 10.62
CA THR A 306 -14.29 -1.41 10.54
C THR A 306 -14.65 -2.42 9.44
N ARG A 307 -15.94 -2.83 9.39
CA ARG A 307 -16.45 -3.76 8.37
C ARG A 307 -16.25 -3.20 6.96
N LEU A 308 -16.64 -1.96 6.74
CA LEU A 308 -16.52 -1.31 5.43
C LEU A 308 -15.06 -1.19 4.98
N ALA A 309 -14.15 -0.82 5.86
CA ALA A 309 -12.74 -0.65 5.52
C ALA A 309 -12.06 -1.98 5.14
N ILE A 310 -12.22 -3.05 5.95
CA ILE A 310 -11.60 -4.35 5.65
C ILE A 310 -12.17 -4.97 4.36
N GLN A 311 -13.49 -4.84 4.14
CA GLN A 311 -14.16 -5.33 2.93
C GLN A 311 -13.81 -4.52 1.68
N ALA A 312 -13.51 -3.23 1.83
CA ALA A 312 -13.03 -2.40 0.71
C ALA A 312 -11.61 -2.77 0.28
N GLY A 313 -10.79 -3.34 1.17
CA GLY A 313 -9.45 -3.78 0.85
C GLY A 313 -8.33 -3.08 1.62
N VAL A 314 -8.63 -2.39 2.72
CA VAL A 314 -7.60 -1.83 3.62
C VAL A 314 -6.97 -2.96 4.42
N ASP A 315 -5.65 -3.14 4.30
CA ASP A 315 -4.93 -4.21 5.00
C ASP A 315 -4.50 -3.80 6.40
N MET A 316 -3.92 -2.61 6.56
CA MET A 316 -3.49 -2.12 7.88
C MET A 316 -4.25 -0.88 8.29
N ASN A 317 -4.68 -0.88 9.55
CA ASN A 317 -5.31 0.25 10.20
C ASN A 317 -4.28 1.05 10.99
N MET A 318 -4.22 2.37 10.75
CA MET A 318 -3.23 3.26 11.34
C MET A 318 -3.77 3.99 12.55
N ASN A 319 -3.15 3.72 13.68
CA ASN A 319 -3.17 4.37 14.98
C ASN A 319 -4.48 4.31 15.78
N ASP A 320 -5.54 3.69 15.30
CA ASP A 320 -6.70 3.40 16.17
C ASP A 320 -6.81 1.89 16.45
N ASP A 321 -7.61 1.52 17.44
CA ASP A 321 -7.79 0.14 17.85
C ASP A 321 -8.99 -0.56 17.20
N LEU A 322 -9.55 0.02 16.13
CA LEU A 322 -10.80 -0.47 15.54
C LEU A 322 -10.68 -1.90 15.01
N TYR A 323 -9.57 -2.21 14.33
CA TYR A 323 -9.35 -3.57 13.81
C TYR A 323 -9.21 -4.60 14.93
N SER A 324 -8.43 -4.28 15.99
CA SER A 324 -8.26 -5.18 17.11
C SER A 324 -9.56 -5.36 17.93
N THR A 325 -10.38 -4.32 18.00
CA THR A 325 -11.63 -4.30 18.76
C THR A 325 -12.77 -5.00 18.02
N TRP A 326 -12.94 -4.71 16.73
CA TRP A 326 -14.15 -5.08 16.02
C TRP A 326 -14.00 -6.28 15.07
N LEU A 327 -12.83 -6.52 14.45
CA LEU A 327 -12.68 -7.66 13.54
C LEU A 327 -12.99 -9.02 14.20
N PRO A 328 -12.58 -9.31 15.44
CA PRO A 328 -12.96 -10.58 16.09
C PRO A 328 -14.48 -10.72 16.26
N ARG A 329 -15.16 -9.62 16.56
CA ARG A 329 -16.62 -9.59 16.80
C ARG A 329 -17.41 -9.69 15.48
N LEU A 330 -16.92 -9.03 14.43
CA LEU A 330 -17.51 -9.09 13.10
C LEU A 330 -17.39 -10.49 12.50
N LEU A 331 -16.21 -11.12 12.66
CA LEU A 331 -15.99 -12.49 12.23
C LEU A 331 -16.91 -13.48 12.97
N ALA A 332 -17.01 -13.36 14.30
CA ALA A 332 -17.88 -14.22 15.10
C ALA A 332 -19.38 -14.03 14.77
N ALA A 333 -19.77 -12.85 14.30
CA ALA A 333 -21.13 -12.55 13.85
C ALA A 333 -21.40 -12.93 12.39
N GLY A 334 -20.39 -13.38 11.62
CA GLY A 334 -20.52 -13.68 10.20
C GLY A 334 -20.73 -12.46 9.31
N GLU A 335 -20.32 -11.26 9.76
CA GLU A 335 -20.45 -10.00 9.01
C GLU A 335 -19.23 -9.71 8.13
N ILE A 336 -18.13 -10.39 8.37
CA ILE A 336 -16.95 -10.47 7.50
C ILE A 336 -16.53 -11.94 7.37
N ASP A 337 -15.81 -12.25 6.31
CA ASP A 337 -15.30 -13.59 6.07
C ASP A 337 -13.86 -13.75 6.63
N GLN A 338 -13.49 -14.99 6.96
CA GLN A 338 -12.10 -15.32 7.32
C GLN A 338 -11.13 -14.89 6.20
N ALA A 339 -11.58 -14.96 4.95
CA ALA A 339 -10.81 -14.56 3.78
C ALA A 339 -10.39 -13.09 3.79
N ASP A 340 -11.20 -12.19 4.36
CA ASP A 340 -10.86 -10.76 4.49
C ASP A 340 -9.64 -10.55 5.39
N ILE A 341 -9.65 -11.22 6.55
CA ILE A 341 -8.53 -11.18 7.51
C ILE A 341 -7.30 -11.87 6.93
N ASP A 342 -7.48 -13.02 6.27
CA ASP A 342 -6.38 -13.79 5.70
C ASP A 342 -5.72 -13.08 4.53
N ARG A 343 -6.48 -12.37 3.69
CA ARG A 343 -5.96 -11.52 2.62
C ARG A 343 -5.06 -10.42 3.20
N ALA A 344 -5.61 -9.63 4.12
CA ALA A 344 -4.89 -8.51 4.73
C ALA A 344 -3.62 -8.98 5.46
N CYS A 345 -3.71 -10.06 6.25
CA CYS A 345 -2.55 -10.63 6.94
C CYS A 345 -1.48 -11.12 5.96
N ARG A 346 -1.87 -11.77 4.87
CA ARG A 346 -0.95 -12.24 3.83
C ARG A 346 -0.17 -11.08 3.22
N ASP A 347 -0.83 -9.98 2.92
CA ASP A 347 -0.21 -8.81 2.30
C ASP A 347 0.79 -8.14 3.26
N VAL A 348 0.48 -8.07 4.56
CA VAL A 348 1.43 -7.60 5.59
C VAL A 348 2.64 -8.51 5.71
N LEU A 349 2.43 -9.83 5.75
CA LEU A 349 3.53 -10.79 5.83
C LEU A 349 4.39 -10.77 4.56
N ALA A 350 3.78 -10.56 3.39
CA ALA A 350 4.47 -10.41 2.12
C ALA A 350 5.39 -9.17 2.13
N ALA A 351 4.91 -8.03 2.61
CA ALA A 351 5.71 -6.82 2.77
C ALA A 351 6.92 -7.06 3.69
N LYS A 352 6.73 -7.72 4.83
CA LYS A 352 7.82 -8.09 5.75
C LYS A 352 8.83 -9.04 5.12
N TYR A 353 8.37 -9.96 4.29
CA TYR A 353 9.24 -10.89 3.56
C TYR A 353 10.08 -10.14 2.53
N ASP A 354 9.47 -9.27 1.74
CA ASP A 354 10.15 -8.46 0.71
C ASP A 354 11.16 -7.49 1.33
N LEU A 355 10.86 -6.96 2.51
CA LEU A 355 11.80 -6.17 3.31
C LEU A 355 12.95 -7.00 3.91
N GLY A 356 12.90 -8.34 3.80
CA GLY A 356 13.91 -9.26 4.32
C GLY A 356 13.92 -9.40 5.85
N LEU A 357 12.88 -8.94 6.54
CA LEU A 357 12.84 -8.89 8.01
C LEU A 357 12.80 -10.27 8.68
N PHE A 358 12.27 -11.29 8.00
CA PHE A 358 12.28 -12.66 8.53
C PHE A 358 13.67 -13.28 8.56
N ALA A 359 14.58 -12.84 7.68
CA ALA A 359 15.97 -13.28 7.68
C ALA A 359 16.80 -12.52 8.72
N ASP A 360 16.58 -11.21 8.81
CA ASP A 360 17.25 -10.35 9.81
C ASP A 360 16.37 -9.12 10.11
N PRO A 361 15.69 -9.08 11.27
CA PRO A 361 14.83 -7.96 11.66
C PRO A 361 15.60 -6.68 12.04
N TYR A 362 16.94 -6.74 12.17
CA TYR A 362 17.79 -5.63 12.53
C TYR A 362 18.66 -5.13 11.38
N ARG A 363 18.46 -5.63 10.16
CA ARG A 363 19.31 -5.38 9.00
C ARG A 363 19.52 -3.90 8.65
N ARG A 364 18.55 -3.05 9.03
CA ARG A 364 18.59 -1.60 8.81
C ARG A 364 19.04 -0.80 10.02
N LEU A 365 19.23 -1.43 11.18
CA LEU A 365 19.82 -0.77 12.33
C LEU A 365 21.33 -0.70 12.16
N GLY A 366 21.84 0.45 11.74
CA GLY A 366 23.26 0.70 11.65
C GLY A 366 24.00 0.43 12.97
N LYS A 367 25.32 0.23 12.86
CA LYS A 367 26.22 0.03 14.00
C LYS A 367 26.39 1.30 14.80
#